data_a3ac32558bdaea55df2ff529c7c30b18
#
_entry.id   a3ac32558bdaea55df2ff529c7c30b18
#
_cell.length_a   1.000
_cell.length_b   1.000
_cell.length_c   1.000
_cell.angle_alpha   90.00
_cell.angle_beta   90.00
_cell.angle_gamma   90.00
#
_symmetry.space_group_name_H-M   'P 1'
#
loop_
_entity.id
_entity.type
_entity.pdbx_description
1 polymer ?
#
loop_
_entity_poly.entity_id
_entity_poly.type
_entity_poly.pdbx_seq_one_letter_code
_entity_poly.pdbx_strand_id
1 'polypeptide(L)'
;MANSLIDFKKALLGGGARPNLFQVNIPDFPGNEPIQGTDSAGDFTMLVKGAQLPESTLGLVEVPFRGRTFKVAGDRTFAPWSITVINDTDFSIRTAMENWAQLIAQYADGSGFTNPASYMRTATVTQMVRAKSSPNDVQGGGLAGVKTYKFFDIWPTSISAIDLSYDSSDVIEEFNVEFQVNYWAPDTAIPSDGDATAATDG
;
A
#
# COMPACT_ATOMS: atom_id res chain seq x y z
N MET A 1 0.43 -13.33 -39.28
CA MET A 1 0.36 -11.86 -39.08
C MET A 1 1.68 -11.45 -38.44
N ALA A 2 2.52 -10.73 -39.14
CA ALA A 2 3.77 -10.24 -38.60
C ALA A 2 3.46 -9.06 -37.67
N ASN A 3 3.60 -9.24 -36.37
CA ASN A 3 3.58 -8.13 -35.44
C ASN A 3 4.78 -7.24 -35.73
N SER A 4 4.54 -6.09 -36.33
CA SER A 4 5.62 -5.17 -36.66
C SER A 4 6.05 -4.39 -35.42
N LEU A 5 7.30 -3.92 -35.39
CA LEU A 5 7.80 -3.01 -34.35
C LEU A 5 6.92 -1.77 -34.19
N ILE A 6 6.25 -1.37 -35.27
CA ILE A 6 5.32 -0.25 -35.29
C ILE A 6 4.06 -0.56 -34.45
N ASP A 7 3.54 -1.78 -34.55
CA ASP A 7 2.38 -2.20 -33.76
C ASP A 7 2.74 -2.33 -32.29
N PHE A 8 3.95 -2.80 -31.96
CA PHE A 8 4.47 -2.81 -30.61
C PHE A 8 4.60 -1.39 -30.03
N LYS A 9 5.14 -0.43 -30.80
CA LYS A 9 5.25 0.97 -30.37
C LYS A 9 3.88 1.61 -30.15
N LYS A 10 2.88 1.28 -30.97
CA LYS A 10 1.50 1.75 -30.79
C LYS A 10 0.85 1.15 -29.55
N ALA A 11 1.12 -0.13 -29.24
CA ALA A 11 0.60 -0.78 -28.04
C ALA A 11 1.26 -0.23 -26.76
N LEU A 12 2.51 0.25 -26.84
CA LEU A 12 3.25 0.82 -25.71
C LEU A 12 3.11 2.36 -25.64
N LEU A 13 1.91 2.86 -25.88
CA LEU A 13 1.60 4.29 -25.74
C LEU A 13 1.94 4.77 -24.31
N GLY A 14 2.74 5.84 -24.21
CA GLY A 14 3.21 6.37 -22.91
C GLY A 14 4.47 5.73 -22.32
N GLY A 15 5.07 4.75 -23.00
CA GLY A 15 6.36 4.15 -22.60
C GLY A 15 6.29 3.12 -21.47
N GLY A 16 5.09 2.63 -21.15
CA GLY A 16 4.86 1.65 -20.07
C GLY A 16 4.88 2.25 -18.66
N ALA A 17 4.30 1.53 -17.70
CA ALA A 17 4.35 1.91 -16.30
C ALA A 17 5.77 1.73 -15.74
N ARG A 18 6.25 2.72 -15.01
CA ARG A 18 7.58 2.70 -14.40
C ARG A 18 7.47 2.43 -12.91
N PRO A 19 8.20 1.47 -12.36
CA PRO A 19 8.09 1.09 -10.96
C PRO A 19 8.57 2.16 -9.98
N ASN A 20 9.34 3.13 -10.44
CA ASN A 20 9.84 4.24 -9.62
C ASN A 20 8.87 5.44 -9.52
N LEU A 21 7.70 5.36 -10.14
CA LEU A 21 6.69 6.40 -10.11
C LEU A 21 5.47 5.88 -9.33
N PHE A 22 5.51 6.01 -8.04
CA PHE A 22 4.42 5.59 -7.16
C PHE A 22 4.30 6.56 -5.98
N GLN A 23 3.15 6.52 -5.35
CA GLN A 23 2.84 7.27 -4.14
C GLN A 23 2.14 6.34 -3.17
N VAL A 24 2.56 6.37 -1.91
CA VAL A 24 1.92 5.66 -0.80
C VAL A 24 1.31 6.69 0.12
N ASN A 25 0.08 6.47 0.54
CA ASN A 25 -0.58 7.32 1.52
C ASN A 25 -1.27 6.45 2.57
N ILE A 26 -0.97 6.70 3.84
CA ILE A 26 -1.67 6.14 4.99
C ILE A 26 -2.22 7.35 5.75
N PRO A 27 -3.49 7.71 5.54
CA PRO A 27 -4.12 8.77 6.31
C PRO A 27 -4.34 8.29 7.75
N ASP A 28 -4.27 9.22 8.68
CA ASP A 28 -4.67 9.03 10.07
C ASP A 28 -3.95 7.88 10.80
N PHE A 29 -2.68 8.10 11.15
CA PHE A 29 -2.00 7.20 12.08
C PHE A 29 -2.74 7.17 13.43
N PRO A 30 -2.99 5.98 14.02
CA PRO A 30 -3.60 5.91 15.33
C PRO A 30 -2.67 6.52 16.38
N GLY A 31 -3.20 7.33 17.30
CA GLY A 31 -2.41 7.86 18.40
C GLY A 31 -2.40 9.37 18.53
N ASN A 32 -3.07 10.14 17.68
CA ASN A 32 -3.26 11.60 17.75
C ASN A 32 -1.99 12.47 17.82
N GLU A 33 -0.81 11.90 17.64
CA GLU A 33 0.38 12.70 17.47
C GLU A 33 0.53 13.00 15.98
N PRO A 34 0.36 14.25 15.55
CA PRO A 34 0.83 14.63 14.23
C PRO A 34 2.32 14.32 14.21
N ILE A 35 2.76 13.63 13.16
CA ILE A 35 4.18 13.46 12.89
C ILE A 35 4.78 14.85 12.94
N GLN A 36 5.55 15.17 13.99
CA GLN A 36 6.01 16.53 14.25
C GLN A 36 6.89 17.01 13.11
N GLY A 37 6.53 18.14 12.53
CA GLY A 37 7.30 18.78 11.47
C GLY A 37 6.78 18.53 10.05
N THR A 38 5.70 17.81 9.90
CA THR A 38 5.16 17.44 8.60
C THR A 38 3.69 17.84 8.49
N ASP A 39 3.28 18.33 7.32
CA ASP A 39 1.89 18.29 6.91
C ASP A 39 1.47 16.82 6.76
N SER A 40 1.22 16.22 7.86
CA SER A 40 0.69 14.88 8.24
C SER A 40 0.66 13.72 7.21
N ALA A 41 0.43 13.97 5.95
CA ALA A 41 0.35 12.93 4.92
C ALA A 41 1.43 13.07 3.84
N GLY A 42 1.99 14.27 3.65
CA GLY A 42 2.90 14.56 2.54
C GLY A 42 4.29 13.95 2.71
N ASP A 43 4.83 14.03 3.91
CA ASP A 43 6.22 13.63 4.15
C ASP A 43 6.36 12.11 4.27
N PHE A 44 5.37 11.42 4.85
CA PHE A 44 5.33 9.97 4.82
C PHE A 44 5.39 9.44 3.38
N THR A 45 4.63 10.06 2.48
CA THR A 45 4.60 9.69 1.07
C THR A 45 5.96 9.83 0.39
N MET A 46 6.74 10.86 0.73
CA MET A 46 8.05 11.13 0.12
C MET A 46 9.15 10.22 0.64
N LEU A 47 9.05 9.75 1.89
CA LEU A 47 10.06 8.92 2.53
C LEU A 47 9.87 7.41 2.29
N VAL A 48 8.78 6.99 1.66
CA VAL A 48 8.62 5.59 1.24
C VAL A 48 9.46 5.34 -0.01
N LYS A 49 10.58 4.65 0.18
CA LYS A 49 11.51 4.27 -0.89
C LYS A 49 10.97 3.14 -1.77
N GLY A 50 10.28 2.20 -1.17
CA GLY A 50 9.74 1.03 -1.86
C GLY A 50 8.42 0.56 -1.28
N ALA A 51 7.52 0.12 -2.15
CA ALA A 51 6.27 -0.51 -1.75
C ALA A 51 5.99 -1.67 -2.70
N GLN A 52 5.48 -2.77 -2.16
CA GLN A 52 5.03 -3.90 -2.94
C GLN A 52 3.51 -3.80 -3.16
N LEU A 53 3.05 -4.28 -4.31
CA LEU A 53 1.64 -4.60 -4.48
C LEU A 53 1.47 -6.07 -4.09
N PRO A 54 0.83 -6.39 -2.95
CA PRO A 54 0.77 -7.76 -2.46
C PRO A 54 -0.06 -8.65 -3.38
N GLU A 55 0.30 -9.91 -3.39
CA GLU A 55 -0.40 -10.95 -4.13
C GLU A 55 -1.79 -11.23 -3.55
N SER A 56 -2.74 -11.55 -4.41
CA SER A 56 -3.99 -12.18 -3.98
C SER A 56 -4.14 -13.52 -4.68
N THR A 57 -4.38 -14.56 -3.91
CA THR A 57 -4.49 -15.93 -4.40
C THR A 57 -5.93 -16.41 -4.28
N LEU A 58 -6.44 -17.05 -5.32
CA LEU A 58 -7.70 -17.77 -5.28
C LEU A 58 -7.40 -19.24 -4.97
N GLY A 59 -8.02 -19.74 -3.94
CA GLY A 59 -7.96 -21.15 -3.58
C GLY A 59 -8.53 -22.05 -4.69
N LEU A 60 -8.19 -23.31 -4.63
CA LEU A 60 -8.66 -24.34 -5.54
C LEU A 60 -9.37 -25.43 -4.75
N VAL A 61 -10.61 -25.71 -5.11
CA VAL A 61 -11.37 -26.85 -4.59
C VAL A 61 -11.41 -27.94 -5.67
N GLU A 62 -10.92 -29.12 -5.33
CA GLU A 62 -10.91 -30.27 -6.22
C GLU A 62 -12.01 -31.26 -5.85
N VAL A 63 -12.92 -31.52 -6.78
CA VAL A 63 -14.03 -32.47 -6.62
C VAL A 63 -13.73 -33.69 -7.51
N PRO A 64 -13.43 -34.86 -6.92
CA PRO A 64 -13.20 -36.06 -7.70
C PRO A 64 -14.54 -36.62 -8.25
N PHE A 65 -14.56 -36.91 -9.53
CA PHE A 65 -15.71 -37.53 -10.19
C PHE A 65 -15.28 -38.60 -11.21
N ARG A 66 -15.59 -39.83 -10.96
CA ARG A 66 -15.38 -40.99 -11.86
C ARG A 66 -14.01 -41.04 -12.52
N GLY A 67 -12.94 -40.88 -11.74
CA GLY A 67 -11.54 -40.95 -12.22
C GLY A 67 -11.03 -39.64 -12.86
N ARG A 68 -11.81 -38.55 -12.80
CA ARG A 68 -11.42 -37.18 -13.16
C ARG A 68 -11.61 -36.23 -12.00
N THR A 69 -10.80 -35.20 -11.92
CA THR A 69 -10.94 -34.13 -10.94
C THR A 69 -11.56 -32.92 -11.62
N PHE A 70 -12.69 -32.46 -11.08
CA PHE A 70 -13.29 -31.18 -11.46
C PHE A 70 -12.78 -30.09 -10.53
N LYS A 71 -12.26 -29.01 -11.09
CA LYS A 71 -11.65 -27.91 -10.34
C LYS A 71 -12.60 -26.74 -10.26
N VAL A 72 -12.87 -26.27 -9.05
CA VAL A 72 -13.72 -25.11 -8.75
C VAL A 72 -12.91 -24.07 -8.01
N ALA A 73 -13.21 -22.79 -8.23
CA ALA A 73 -12.57 -21.71 -7.48
C ALA A 73 -12.96 -21.79 -6.00
N GLY A 74 -11.97 -21.65 -5.13
CA GLY A 74 -12.13 -21.55 -3.69
C GLY A 74 -12.04 -20.11 -3.18
N ASP A 75 -11.71 -19.96 -1.90
CA ASP A 75 -11.65 -18.67 -1.21
C ASP A 75 -10.44 -17.84 -1.66
N ARG A 76 -10.59 -16.52 -1.58
CA ARG A 76 -9.50 -15.56 -1.86
C ARG A 76 -8.72 -15.27 -0.59
N THR A 77 -7.41 -15.29 -0.69
CA THR A 77 -6.47 -14.88 0.35
C THR A 77 -5.60 -13.73 -0.12
N PHE A 78 -5.20 -12.88 0.81
CA PHE A 78 -4.35 -11.72 0.55
C PHE A 78 -3.04 -11.89 1.33
N ALA A 79 -1.93 -11.62 0.65
CA ALA A 79 -0.62 -11.64 1.26
C ALA A 79 -0.39 -10.35 2.09
N PRO A 80 0.49 -10.40 3.12
CA PRO A 80 0.92 -9.19 3.83
C PRO A 80 1.51 -8.15 2.89
N TRP A 81 1.41 -6.89 3.28
CA TRP A 81 1.95 -5.76 2.54
C TRP A 81 3.21 -5.22 3.20
N SER A 82 4.28 -5.08 2.43
CA SER A 82 5.56 -4.58 2.91
C SER A 82 5.93 -3.27 2.23
N ILE A 83 6.45 -2.34 3.03
CA ILE A 83 7.04 -1.08 2.57
C ILE A 83 8.43 -0.90 3.14
N THR A 84 9.29 -0.20 2.37
CA THR A 84 10.61 0.25 2.83
C THR A 84 10.56 1.76 3.01
N VAL A 85 10.93 2.23 4.19
CA VAL A 85 10.89 3.64 4.57
C VAL A 85 12.31 4.13 4.83
N ILE A 86 12.63 5.32 4.33
CA ILE A 86 13.85 6.04 4.67
C ILE A 86 13.63 6.66 6.04
N ASN A 87 14.57 6.44 6.95
CA ASN A 87 14.51 7.03 8.27
C ASN A 87 14.95 8.50 8.20
N ASP A 88 14.17 9.38 8.80
CA ASP A 88 14.54 10.79 8.94
C ASP A 88 15.33 11.00 10.24
N THR A 89 15.95 12.19 10.38
CA THR A 89 16.77 12.53 11.55
C THR A 89 15.96 12.64 12.84
N ASP A 90 14.66 12.87 12.73
CA ASP A 90 13.75 13.04 13.87
C ASP A 90 13.08 11.73 14.28
N PHE A 91 13.29 10.64 13.51
CA PHE A 91 12.66 9.33 13.72
C PHE A 91 11.14 9.39 13.78
N SER A 92 10.54 10.40 13.17
CA SER A 92 9.12 10.68 13.29
C SER A 92 8.24 9.55 12.77
N ILE A 93 8.57 9.02 11.59
CA ILE A 93 7.79 7.93 10.98
C ILE A 93 7.97 6.62 11.75
N ARG A 94 9.22 6.33 12.16
CA ARG A 94 9.48 5.13 12.96
C ARG A 94 8.75 5.17 14.29
N THR A 95 8.80 6.31 14.98
CA THR A 95 8.07 6.52 16.24
C THR A 95 6.57 6.38 16.04
N ALA A 96 6.00 6.89 14.94
CA ALA A 96 4.59 6.72 14.63
C ALA A 96 4.21 5.24 14.44
N MET A 97 5.06 4.46 13.76
CA MET A 97 4.83 3.02 13.58
C MET A 97 4.95 2.25 14.90
N GLU A 98 5.93 2.59 15.73
CA GLU A 98 6.12 2.00 17.06
C GLU A 98 4.94 2.33 17.99
N ASN A 99 4.47 3.56 17.98
CA ASN A 99 3.28 3.98 18.73
C ASN A 99 2.03 3.25 18.24
N TRP A 100 1.86 3.08 16.94
CA TRP A 100 0.77 2.30 16.38
C TRP A 100 0.81 0.84 16.87
N ALA A 101 1.98 0.21 16.82
CA ALA A 101 2.15 -1.14 17.35
C ALA A 101 1.88 -1.22 18.84
N GLN A 102 2.30 -0.20 19.62
CA GLN A 102 2.08 -0.12 21.07
C GLN A 102 0.59 0.04 21.42
N LEU A 103 -0.20 0.74 20.61
CA LEU A 103 -1.66 0.84 20.82
C LEU A 103 -2.36 -0.50 20.64
N ILE A 104 -1.81 -1.39 19.81
CA ILE A 104 -2.34 -2.74 19.60
C ILE A 104 -1.95 -3.65 20.76
N ALA A 105 -0.68 -3.57 21.19
CA ALA A 105 -0.15 -4.35 22.30
C ALA A 105 0.96 -3.58 23.02
N GLN A 106 0.69 -3.15 24.24
CA GLN A 106 1.66 -2.41 25.05
C GLN A 106 2.86 -3.27 25.40
N TYR A 107 4.05 -2.66 25.41
CA TYR A 107 5.29 -3.37 25.66
C TYR A 107 5.37 -3.98 27.07
N ALA A 108 4.75 -3.35 28.07
CA ALA A 108 4.90 -3.75 29.46
C ALA A 108 4.00 -4.91 29.87
N ASP A 109 2.74 -4.89 29.46
CA ASP A 109 1.72 -5.81 29.95
C ASP A 109 0.88 -6.47 28.83
N GLY A 110 1.14 -6.11 27.57
CA GLY A 110 0.41 -6.62 26.42
C GLY A 110 -1.04 -6.13 26.32
N SER A 111 -1.46 -5.18 27.18
CA SER A 111 -2.78 -4.55 27.06
C SER A 111 -2.84 -3.69 25.80
N GLY A 112 -4.02 -3.51 25.23
CA GLY A 112 -4.19 -2.70 24.03
C GLY A 112 -5.65 -2.54 23.63
N PHE A 113 -5.87 -1.93 22.48
CA PHE A 113 -7.20 -1.78 21.95
C PHE A 113 -7.81 -3.11 21.55
N THR A 114 -8.93 -3.47 22.15
CA THR A 114 -9.68 -4.68 21.82
C THR A 114 -10.60 -4.49 20.61
N ASN A 115 -10.95 -3.22 20.28
CA ASN A 115 -11.78 -2.93 19.13
C ASN A 115 -10.91 -2.73 17.87
N PRO A 116 -11.02 -3.58 16.84
CA PRO A 116 -10.27 -3.46 15.59
C PRO A 116 -10.39 -2.09 14.92
N ALA A 117 -11.57 -1.47 14.94
CA ALA A 117 -11.78 -0.14 14.35
C ALA A 117 -10.91 0.95 14.99
N SER A 118 -10.39 0.74 16.19
CA SER A 118 -9.54 1.71 16.89
C SER A 118 -8.10 1.72 16.37
N TYR A 119 -7.60 0.59 15.84
CA TYR A 119 -6.22 0.47 15.38
C TYR A 119 -6.07 0.14 13.89
N MET A 120 -7.09 -0.39 13.25
CA MET A 120 -7.04 -0.65 11.80
C MET A 120 -7.20 0.63 11.00
N ARG A 121 -6.47 0.74 9.89
CA ARG A 121 -6.48 1.90 8.99
C ARG A 121 -6.56 1.47 7.56
N THR A 122 -6.81 2.44 6.69
CA THR A 122 -6.81 2.25 5.23
C THR A 122 -5.58 2.90 4.65
N ALA A 123 -4.91 2.21 3.73
CA ALA A 123 -3.81 2.78 2.95
C ALA A 123 -4.14 2.82 1.47
N THR A 124 -3.45 3.68 0.73
CA THR A 124 -3.54 3.73 -0.72
C THR A 124 -2.16 3.71 -1.35
N VAL A 125 -2.03 2.97 -2.44
CA VAL A 125 -0.85 2.98 -3.31
C VAL A 125 -1.29 3.39 -4.70
N THR A 126 -0.77 4.50 -5.19
CA THR A 126 -1.08 5.04 -6.50
C THR A 126 0.12 4.91 -7.43
N GLN A 127 -0.04 4.18 -8.51
CA GLN A 127 0.91 4.15 -9.62
C GLN A 127 0.75 5.42 -10.44
N MET A 128 1.86 6.10 -10.70
CA MET A 128 1.91 7.35 -11.42
C MET A 128 2.59 7.20 -12.78
N VAL A 129 2.29 8.11 -13.68
CA VAL A 129 2.99 8.31 -14.95
C VAL A 129 3.37 9.77 -15.10
N ARG A 130 4.37 10.02 -15.93
CA ARG A 130 4.70 11.38 -16.36
C ARG A 130 3.59 11.86 -17.30
N ALA A 131 2.77 12.79 -16.83
CA ALA A 131 1.77 13.46 -17.65
C ALA A 131 2.32 14.79 -18.14
N LYS A 132 2.17 15.03 -19.45
CA LYS A 132 2.38 16.33 -20.05
C LYS A 132 1.01 16.88 -20.40
N SER A 133 0.57 17.91 -19.71
CA SER A 133 -0.77 18.48 -19.86
C SER A 133 -0.96 19.21 -21.20
N SER A 134 0.14 19.72 -21.79
CA SER A 134 0.11 20.38 -23.11
C SER A 134 1.51 20.37 -23.74
N PRO A 135 1.62 20.34 -25.08
CA PRO A 135 2.90 20.53 -25.79
C PRO A 135 3.60 21.84 -25.43
N ASN A 136 2.85 22.84 -24.99
CA ASN A 136 3.32 24.18 -24.66
C ASN A 136 3.55 24.40 -23.15
N ASP A 137 3.34 23.37 -22.34
CA ASP A 137 3.60 23.45 -20.91
C ASP A 137 5.11 23.44 -20.64
N VAL A 138 5.67 24.62 -20.45
CA VAL A 138 7.10 24.85 -20.15
C VAL A 138 7.38 24.60 -18.68
N GLN A 139 6.35 24.57 -17.84
CA GLN A 139 6.45 24.28 -16.41
C GLN A 139 6.10 22.81 -16.16
N GLY A 140 7.15 22.03 -16.10
CA GLY A 140 7.26 20.69 -15.52
C GLY A 140 6.03 19.79 -15.65
N GLY A 141 6.09 18.79 -16.52
CA GLY A 141 5.05 17.77 -16.59
C GLY A 141 4.80 17.17 -15.20
N GLY A 142 3.58 17.37 -14.69
CA GLY A 142 3.15 16.81 -13.42
C GLY A 142 3.11 15.28 -13.47
N LEU A 143 3.13 14.65 -12.31
CA LEU A 143 2.82 13.23 -12.18
C LEU A 143 1.29 13.07 -12.13
N ALA A 144 0.75 12.16 -12.93
CA ALA A 144 -0.66 11.81 -12.89
C ALA A 144 -0.83 10.37 -12.37
N GLY A 145 -1.76 10.19 -11.46
CA GLY A 145 -2.15 8.87 -10.99
C GLY A 145 -2.87 8.10 -12.11
N VAL A 146 -2.43 6.88 -12.36
CA VAL A 146 -3.03 6.00 -13.39
C VAL A 146 -3.90 4.95 -12.75
N LYS A 147 -3.43 4.39 -11.65
CA LYS A 147 -4.13 3.34 -10.94
C LYS A 147 -3.85 3.41 -9.46
N THR A 148 -4.92 3.41 -8.68
CA THR A 148 -4.86 3.41 -7.23
C THR A 148 -5.35 2.06 -6.70
N TYR A 149 -4.63 1.55 -5.73
CA TYR A 149 -5.01 0.38 -4.95
C TYR A 149 -5.29 0.82 -3.53
N LYS A 150 -6.42 0.43 -2.99
CA LYS A 150 -6.79 0.65 -1.59
C LYS A 150 -6.62 -0.63 -0.79
N PHE A 151 -5.95 -0.51 0.33
CA PHE A 151 -5.72 -1.58 1.31
C PHE A 151 -6.60 -1.29 2.51
N PHE A 152 -7.43 -2.24 2.87
CA PHE A 152 -8.40 -2.06 3.94
C PHE A 152 -7.98 -2.85 5.18
N ASP A 153 -8.25 -2.22 6.32
CA ASP A 153 -8.02 -2.79 7.64
C ASP A 153 -6.58 -3.26 7.83
N ILE A 154 -5.63 -2.37 7.51
CA ILE A 154 -4.21 -2.64 7.70
C ILE A 154 -3.78 -2.33 9.13
N TRP A 155 -2.81 -3.07 9.62
CA TRP A 155 -2.13 -2.84 10.89
C TRP A 155 -0.71 -3.41 10.84
N PRO A 156 0.28 -2.76 11.52
CA PRO A 156 1.66 -3.21 11.47
C PRO A 156 1.85 -4.50 12.25
N THR A 157 2.50 -5.48 11.64
CA THR A 157 2.87 -6.75 12.26
C THR A 157 4.34 -6.83 12.61
N SER A 158 5.18 -6.15 11.83
CA SER A 158 6.62 -6.15 12.03
C SER A 158 7.24 -4.84 11.60
N ILE A 159 8.15 -4.33 12.43
CA ILE A 159 9.03 -3.21 12.14
C ILE A 159 10.45 -3.75 12.18
N SER A 160 11.18 -3.67 11.08
CA SER A 160 12.52 -4.27 11.02
C SER A 160 13.52 -3.57 11.93
N ALA A 161 14.58 -4.29 12.30
CA ALA A 161 15.75 -3.70 12.93
C ALA A 161 16.45 -2.72 11.98
N ILE A 162 17.18 -1.77 12.55
CA ILE A 162 18.12 -0.89 11.88
C ILE A 162 19.51 -1.26 12.38
N ASP A 163 20.42 -1.60 11.49
CA ASP A 163 21.80 -1.92 11.82
C ASP A 163 22.62 -0.63 11.96
N LEU A 164 23.17 -0.38 13.13
CA LEU A 164 24.03 0.77 13.40
C LEU A 164 25.49 0.34 13.38
N SER A 165 26.31 1.00 12.56
CA SER A 165 27.73 0.72 12.44
C SER A 165 28.53 2.01 12.22
N TYR A 166 29.65 2.16 12.95
CA TYR A 166 30.57 3.28 12.75
C TYR A 166 31.26 3.28 11.39
N ASP A 167 31.27 2.13 10.70
CA ASP A 167 31.89 1.99 9.39
C ASP A 167 30.97 2.44 8.24
N SER A 168 29.70 2.70 8.53
CA SER A 168 28.68 3.10 7.54
C SER A 168 28.51 4.63 7.49
N SER A 169 29.50 5.33 6.96
CA SER A 169 29.52 6.81 6.98
C SER A 169 28.67 7.49 5.91
N ASP A 170 28.39 6.82 4.78
CA ASP A 170 27.71 7.42 3.60
C ASP A 170 26.40 6.71 3.24
N VAL A 171 25.73 6.12 4.22
CA VAL A 171 24.48 5.38 4.02
C VAL A 171 23.37 6.00 4.85
N ILE A 172 22.23 6.23 4.22
CA ILE A 172 21.01 6.66 4.93
C ILE A 172 20.32 5.42 5.49
N GLU A 173 19.86 5.50 6.72
CA GLU A 173 19.13 4.41 7.37
C GLU A 173 17.78 4.16 6.70
N GLU A 174 17.46 2.88 6.57
CA GLU A 174 16.20 2.40 6.02
C GLU A 174 15.65 1.29 6.92
N PHE A 175 14.34 1.20 7.00
CA PHE A 175 13.67 0.12 7.70
C PHE A 175 12.46 -0.37 6.92
N ASN A 176 12.09 -1.62 7.14
CA ASN A 176 10.93 -2.23 6.54
C ASN A 176 9.79 -2.30 7.56
N VAL A 177 8.59 -2.03 7.10
CA VAL A 177 7.37 -2.26 7.86
C VAL A 177 6.51 -3.26 7.10
N GLU A 178 6.07 -4.29 7.78
CA GLU A 178 5.13 -5.27 7.27
C GLU A 178 3.75 -5.05 7.92
N PHE A 179 2.74 -4.98 7.06
CA PHE A 179 1.35 -4.81 7.47
C PHE A 179 0.55 -6.06 7.13
N GLN A 180 -0.28 -6.47 8.04
CA GLN A 180 -1.37 -7.37 7.70
C GLN A 180 -2.47 -6.59 7.01
N VAL A 181 -3.10 -7.21 6.03
CA VAL A 181 -4.15 -6.61 5.20
C VAL A 181 -5.32 -7.58 5.16
N ASN A 182 -6.51 -7.11 5.50
CA ASN A 182 -7.70 -7.95 5.39
C ASN A 182 -8.05 -8.18 3.93
N TYR A 183 -8.10 -7.11 3.15
CA TYR A 183 -8.26 -7.19 1.70
C TYR A 183 -7.77 -5.90 1.03
N TRP A 184 -7.50 -6.00 -0.24
CA TRP A 184 -7.22 -4.83 -1.08
C TRP A 184 -8.03 -4.90 -2.37
N ALA A 185 -8.33 -3.73 -2.93
CA ALA A 185 -9.03 -3.62 -4.19
C ALA A 185 -8.46 -2.46 -5.02
N PRO A 186 -8.48 -2.57 -6.36
CA PRO A 186 -8.25 -1.41 -7.21
C PRO A 186 -9.41 -0.42 -7.04
N ASP A 187 -9.13 0.87 -7.08
CA ASP A 187 -10.13 1.93 -6.86
C ASP A 187 -11.37 1.81 -7.75
N THR A 188 -11.20 1.32 -8.98
CA THR A 188 -12.30 1.06 -9.90
C THR A 188 -13.24 -0.10 -9.54
N ALA A 189 -12.82 -0.94 -8.57
CA ALA A 189 -13.57 -2.13 -8.13
C ALA A 189 -14.22 -1.95 -6.75
N ILE A 190 -14.02 -0.79 -6.11
CA ILE A 190 -14.64 -0.49 -4.82
C ILE A 190 -16.06 -0.01 -5.11
N PRO A 191 -17.10 -0.69 -4.60
CA PRO A 191 -18.44 -0.12 -4.60
C PRO A 191 -18.36 1.25 -3.92
N SER A 192 -18.89 2.29 -4.55
CA SER A 192 -19.07 3.56 -3.88
C SER A 192 -19.89 3.30 -2.61
N ASP A 193 -19.38 3.72 -1.46
CA ASP A 193 -20.06 3.63 -0.14
C ASP A 193 -21.40 4.43 -0.08
N GLY A 194 -22.12 4.45 -1.16
CA GLY A 194 -23.36 5.22 -1.33
C GLY A 194 -24.65 4.40 -1.29
N ASP A 195 -24.60 3.08 -1.10
CA ASP A 195 -25.83 2.27 -1.14
C ASP A 195 -26.05 1.34 0.06
N ALA A 196 -25.69 1.83 1.25
CA ALA A 196 -26.10 1.20 2.51
C ALA A 196 -27.37 1.84 3.11
N THR A 197 -28.15 2.54 2.30
CA THR A 197 -29.44 3.10 2.74
C THR A 197 -30.55 2.78 1.75
N ALA A 198 -31.10 1.59 1.79
CA ALA A 198 -32.50 1.32 1.49
C ALA A 198 -32.89 -0.13 1.76
N ALA A 199 -32.77 -0.56 3.01
CA ALA A 199 -33.62 -1.62 3.52
C ALA A 199 -34.52 -0.95 4.57
N THR A 200 -35.43 -0.09 4.12
CA THR A 200 -36.58 0.30 4.89
C THR A 200 -37.76 -0.50 4.39
N ASP A 201 -38.18 -1.40 5.26
CA ASP A 201 -39.53 -1.88 5.54
C ASP A 201 -40.61 -1.66 4.47
N GLY A 202 -41.17 -2.80 4.07
CA GLY A 202 -42.48 -2.96 3.50
C GLY A 202 -43.12 -4.23 4.06
#